data_2aea7d3788247bcd581cd8240be7f7d7
#
_entry.id   2aea7d3788247bcd581cd8240be7f7d7
#
_cell.length_a   1.000
_cell.length_b   1.000
_cell.length_c   1.000
_cell.angle_alpha   90.00
_cell.angle_beta   90.00
_cell.angle_gamma   90.00
#
_symmetry.space_group_name_H-M   'P 1'
#
loop_
_entity.id
_entity.type
_entity.pdbx_description
1 polymer ?
#
loop_
_entity_poly.entity_id
_entity_poly.type
_entity_poly.pdbx_seq_one_letter_code
_entity_poly.pdbx_strand_id
1 'polypeptide(L)'
;MVTDAPWTRGNLTITRSALAVVEKDALRGYAADEEACGYLRGPAESPLRCDEAVPMQNVANKLHAIDPEQYFRTARTFFSFNEKKFDDAVRAAAREGRPVKILYHSHLDAGAYFSPTDAAVMSMGEPPAQEGGAITMGPGPAWPLVFLVTSVRAGVIEEHRLFVWDAAARSFVAEAITVVEE
;
A
#
# COMPACT_ATOMS: atom_id res chain seq x y z
N MET A 1 14.45 -10.66 7.09
CA MET A 1 15.15 -9.52 7.74
C MET A 1 14.88 -8.31 6.88
N VAL A 2 14.02 -7.37 7.36
CA VAL A 2 13.73 -6.12 6.64
C VAL A 2 15.04 -5.36 6.55
N THR A 3 15.55 -5.13 5.34
CA THR A 3 16.73 -4.29 5.12
C THR A 3 16.35 -2.86 5.50
N ASP A 4 17.06 -2.29 6.46
CA ASP A 4 16.88 -0.91 6.91
C ASP A 4 17.26 0.02 5.74
N ALA A 5 16.25 0.51 5.03
CA ALA A 5 16.41 1.47 3.95
C ALA A 5 16.07 2.89 4.47
N PRO A 6 16.72 3.96 3.96
CA PRO A 6 16.49 5.30 4.46
C PRO A 6 15.03 5.74 4.49
N TRP A 7 14.25 5.32 3.52
CA TRP A 7 12.82 5.70 3.41
C TRP A 7 11.90 4.94 4.37
N THR A 8 12.34 3.83 4.98
CA THR A 8 11.50 3.07 5.92
C THR A 8 11.24 3.81 7.23
N ARG A 9 11.92 4.93 7.46
CA ARG A 9 11.72 5.81 8.62
C ARG A 9 10.73 6.94 8.39
N GLY A 10 10.05 6.96 7.22
CA GLY A 10 9.11 8.01 6.87
C GLY A 10 9.76 9.27 6.28
N ASN A 11 9.06 10.39 6.37
CA ASN A 11 9.46 11.69 5.82
C ASN A 11 9.64 11.69 4.29
N LEU A 12 8.92 10.83 3.58
CA LEU A 12 8.97 10.79 2.12
C LEU A 12 8.25 11.98 1.51
N THR A 13 8.76 12.40 0.36
CA THR A 13 8.11 13.36 -0.52
C THR A 13 7.59 12.65 -1.77
N ILE A 14 6.39 13.06 -2.22
CA ILE A 14 5.76 12.52 -3.42
C ILE A 14 5.57 13.69 -4.38
N THR A 15 6.01 13.55 -5.65
CA THR A 15 5.76 14.59 -6.65
C THR A 15 4.27 14.69 -6.96
N ARG A 16 3.83 15.88 -7.36
CA ARG A 16 2.44 16.10 -7.76
C ARG A 16 2.01 15.17 -8.89
N SER A 17 2.88 14.94 -9.87
CA SER A 17 2.61 14.02 -10.99
C SER A 17 2.46 12.56 -10.54
N ALA A 18 3.31 12.08 -9.64
CA ALA A 18 3.20 10.73 -9.11
C ALA A 18 1.92 10.54 -8.28
N LEU A 19 1.59 11.53 -7.43
CA LEU A 19 0.35 11.48 -6.66
C LEU A 19 -0.90 11.51 -7.56
N ALA A 20 -0.87 12.27 -8.66
CA ALA A 20 -1.97 12.31 -9.62
C ALA A 20 -2.26 10.93 -10.26
N VAL A 21 -1.23 10.10 -10.48
CA VAL A 21 -1.41 8.72 -10.94
C VAL A 21 -2.10 7.87 -9.87
N VAL A 22 -1.72 8.00 -8.61
CA VAL A 22 -2.38 7.31 -7.47
C VAL A 22 -3.85 7.71 -7.38
N GLU A 23 -4.13 9.02 -7.42
CA GLU A 23 -5.50 9.56 -7.35
C GLU A 23 -6.37 9.05 -8.51
N LYS A 24 -5.83 9.07 -9.73
CA LYS A 24 -6.52 8.55 -10.92
C LYS A 24 -6.84 7.05 -10.79
N ASP A 25 -5.89 6.27 -10.29
CA ASP A 25 -6.10 4.83 -10.07
C ASP A 25 -7.10 4.57 -8.95
N ALA A 26 -7.06 5.33 -7.85
CA ALA A 26 -8.03 5.25 -6.76
C ALA A 26 -9.47 5.57 -7.24
N LEU A 27 -9.64 6.60 -8.08
CA LEU A 27 -10.95 6.92 -8.68
C LEU A 27 -11.43 5.85 -9.67
N ARG A 28 -10.51 5.27 -10.44
CA ARG A 28 -10.82 4.12 -11.31
C ARG A 28 -11.30 2.94 -10.48
N GLY A 29 -10.59 2.61 -9.40
CA GLY A 29 -10.97 1.55 -8.47
C GLY A 29 -12.34 1.79 -7.85
N TYR A 30 -12.60 3.02 -7.39
CA TYR A 30 -13.90 3.40 -6.84
C TYR A 30 -15.04 3.15 -7.86
N ALA A 31 -14.86 3.56 -9.10
CA ALA A 31 -15.84 3.33 -10.16
C ALA A 31 -16.04 1.83 -10.50
N ALA A 32 -15.04 1.00 -10.26
CA ALA A 32 -15.09 -0.45 -10.45
C ALA A 32 -15.49 -1.23 -9.18
N ASP A 33 -15.83 -0.55 -8.08
CA ASP A 33 -16.16 -1.14 -6.78
C ASP A 33 -15.02 -2.01 -6.22
N GLU A 34 -13.77 -1.53 -6.39
CA GLU A 34 -12.57 -2.21 -5.91
C GLU A 34 -11.53 -1.24 -5.32
N GLU A 35 -10.81 -1.67 -4.31
CA GLU A 35 -9.63 -0.98 -3.83
C GLU A 35 -8.55 -1.01 -4.92
N ALA A 36 -8.04 0.16 -5.30
CA ALA A 36 -6.85 0.26 -6.14
C ALA A 36 -5.60 -0.08 -5.32
N CYS A 37 -4.59 -0.62 -5.97
CA CYS A 37 -3.28 -0.83 -5.36
C CYS A 37 -2.15 -0.66 -6.37
N GLY A 38 -0.97 -0.37 -5.86
CA GLY A 38 0.22 -0.18 -6.67
C GLY A 38 1.40 0.28 -5.81
N TYR A 39 2.44 0.79 -6.44
CA TYR A 39 3.62 1.23 -5.73
C TYR A 39 4.17 2.54 -6.28
N LEU A 40 4.96 3.23 -5.45
CA LEU A 40 5.74 4.39 -5.87
C LEU A 40 7.23 4.08 -5.72
N ARG A 41 7.99 4.57 -6.69
CA ARG A 41 9.44 4.49 -6.74
C ARG A 41 10.06 5.85 -7.01
N GLY A 42 11.36 5.95 -6.80
CA GLY A 42 12.10 7.17 -7.06
C GLY A 42 13.61 6.95 -7.01
N PRO A 43 14.41 7.97 -7.37
CA PRO A 43 15.86 7.85 -7.50
C PRO A 43 16.52 7.36 -6.21
N ALA A 44 17.51 6.47 -6.34
CA ALA A 44 18.28 5.96 -5.20
C ALA A 44 19.12 7.07 -4.53
N GLU A 45 19.65 8.01 -5.33
CA GLU A 45 20.40 9.17 -4.86
C GLU A 45 19.54 10.21 -4.12
N SER A 46 18.21 10.14 -4.29
CA SER A 46 17.24 10.94 -3.54
C SER A 46 16.34 10.01 -2.72
N PRO A 47 16.85 9.44 -1.62
CA PRO A 47 16.22 8.28 -0.97
C PRO A 47 14.81 8.56 -0.42
N LEU A 48 14.46 9.81 -0.13
CA LEU A 48 13.16 10.19 0.38
C LEU A 48 12.18 10.71 -0.70
N ARG A 49 12.61 10.76 -1.98
CA ARG A 49 11.76 11.24 -3.09
C ARG A 49 11.09 10.08 -3.81
N CYS A 50 9.79 10.22 -4.07
CA CYS A 50 8.99 9.36 -4.94
C CYS A 50 8.44 10.20 -6.09
N ASP A 51 8.78 9.89 -7.32
CA ASP A 51 8.43 10.65 -8.52
C ASP A 51 7.75 9.82 -9.61
N GLU A 52 7.47 8.54 -9.32
CA GLU A 52 6.77 7.67 -10.24
C GLU A 52 5.86 6.71 -9.48
N ALA A 53 4.60 6.61 -9.90
CA ALA A 53 3.63 5.65 -9.39
C ALA A 53 3.29 4.62 -10.47
N VAL A 54 3.20 3.35 -10.07
CA VAL A 54 2.91 2.22 -10.94
C VAL A 54 1.71 1.45 -10.38
N PRO A 55 0.53 1.54 -11.02
CA PRO A 55 -0.64 0.76 -10.64
C PRO A 55 -0.42 -0.74 -10.81
N MET A 56 -1.01 -1.53 -9.90
CA MET A 56 -1.06 -2.98 -9.97
C MET A 56 -2.52 -3.47 -10.02
N GLN A 57 -2.71 -4.70 -10.45
CA GLN A 57 -4.03 -5.33 -10.42
C GLN A 57 -4.33 -5.83 -9.00
N ASN A 58 -5.49 -5.42 -8.46
CA ASN A 58 -6.07 -6.06 -7.28
C ASN A 58 -6.70 -7.40 -7.70
N VAL A 59 -6.21 -8.49 -7.15
CA VAL A 59 -6.67 -9.86 -7.47
C VAL A 59 -7.65 -10.43 -6.44
N ALA A 60 -8.09 -9.63 -5.46
CA ALA A 60 -8.95 -10.10 -4.37
C ALA A 60 -10.26 -10.72 -4.88
N ASN A 61 -10.91 -10.13 -5.90
CA ASN A 61 -12.11 -10.72 -6.50
C ASN A 61 -11.86 -12.08 -7.16
N LYS A 62 -10.68 -12.28 -7.77
CA LYS A 62 -10.30 -13.57 -8.36
C LYS A 62 -10.10 -14.63 -7.27
N LEU A 63 -9.43 -14.27 -6.18
CA LEU A 63 -9.23 -15.16 -5.04
C LEU A 63 -10.56 -15.53 -4.39
N HIS A 64 -11.43 -14.55 -4.15
CA HIS A 64 -12.78 -14.77 -3.62
C HIS A 64 -13.61 -15.72 -4.51
N ALA A 65 -13.52 -15.58 -5.84
CA ALA A 65 -14.22 -16.46 -6.77
C ALA A 65 -13.70 -17.90 -6.77
N ILE A 66 -12.41 -18.11 -6.44
CA ILE A 66 -11.80 -19.44 -6.36
C ILE A 66 -12.19 -20.14 -5.05
N ASP A 67 -12.10 -19.45 -3.94
CA ASP A 67 -12.39 -19.98 -2.61
C ASP A 67 -12.97 -18.88 -1.70
N PRO A 68 -14.30 -18.68 -1.70
CA PRO A 68 -14.95 -17.64 -0.94
C PRO A 68 -14.94 -17.89 0.58
N GLU A 69 -14.67 -19.10 1.03
CA GLU A 69 -14.52 -19.39 2.47
C GLU A 69 -13.15 -18.92 2.97
N GLN A 70 -12.08 -19.26 2.24
CA GLN A 70 -10.73 -18.82 2.57
C GLN A 70 -10.53 -17.32 2.31
N TYR A 71 -11.02 -16.83 1.17
CA TYR A 71 -10.91 -15.42 0.75
C TYR A 71 -12.28 -14.74 0.82
N PHE A 72 -12.80 -14.56 2.03
CA PHE A 72 -14.16 -14.08 2.24
C PHE A 72 -14.36 -12.60 1.85
N ARG A 73 -13.28 -11.81 1.72
CA ARG A 73 -13.35 -10.40 1.31
C ARG A 73 -13.22 -10.26 -0.21
N THR A 74 -14.07 -9.40 -0.76
CA THR A 74 -13.96 -8.96 -2.15
C THR A 74 -12.99 -7.79 -2.27
N ALA A 75 -12.68 -7.39 -3.51
CA ALA A 75 -11.83 -6.24 -3.78
C ALA A 75 -12.41 -4.90 -3.27
N ARG A 76 -13.67 -4.84 -2.87
CA ARG A 76 -14.28 -3.64 -2.29
C ARG A 76 -13.69 -3.26 -0.93
N THR A 77 -13.25 -4.22 -0.13
CA THR A 77 -12.74 -4.02 1.23
C THR A 77 -11.41 -4.71 1.48
N PHE A 78 -10.76 -5.15 0.43
CA PHE A 78 -9.47 -5.85 0.52
C PHE A 78 -8.69 -5.68 -0.77
N PHE A 79 -7.38 -5.61 -0.65
CA PHE A 79 -6.50 -5.70 -1.80
C PHE A 79 -5.52 -6.85 -1.66
N SER A 80 -5.23 -7.47 -2.77
CA SER A 80 -4.20 -8.49 -2.91
C SER A 80 -3.59 -8.36 -4.30
N PHE A 81 -2.33 -8.67 -4.44
CA PHE A 81 -1.61 -8.59 -5.70
C PHE A 81 -0.73 -9.83 -5.90
N ASN A 82 -0.23 -10.02 -7.12
CA ASN A 82 0.69 -11.10 -7.41
C ASN A 82 2.06 -10.80 -6.76
N GLU A 83 2.32 -11.40 -5.60
CA GLU A 83 3.54 -11.17 -4.81
C GLU A 83 4.82 -11.49 -5.57
N LYS A 84 4.82 -12.53 -6.40
CA LYS A 84 5.99 -12.87 -7.21
C LYS A 84 6.30 -11.78 -8.23
N LYS A 85 5.29 -11.28 -8.94
CA LYS A 85 5.47 -10.16 -9.88
C LYS A 85 5.94 -8.90 -9.17
N PHE A 86 5.42 -8.63 -7.98
CA PHE A 86 5.82 -7.48 -7.18
C PHE A 86 7.28 -7.61 -6.70
N ASP A 87 7.68 -8.78 -6.19
CA ASP A 87 9.06 -9.04 -5.78
C ASP A 87 10.04 -8.87 -6.95
N ASP A 88 9.68 -9.40 -8.12
CA ASP A 88 10.46 -9.21 -9.35
C ASP A 88 10.57 -7.71 -9.73
N ALA A 89 9.48 -6.95 -9.59
CA ALA A 89 9.48 -5.50 -9.84
C ALA A 89 10.34 -4.72 -8.85
N VAL A 90 10.27 -5.06 -7.56
CA VAL A 90 11.13 -4.46 -6.51
C VAL A 90 12.60 -4.67 -6.81
N ARG A 91 12.99 -5.90 -7.18
CA ARG A 91 14.37 -6.24 -7.55
C ARG A 91 14.84 -5.53 -8.83
N ALA A 92 13.97 -5.46 -9.84
CA ALA A 92 14.29 -4.76 -11.08
C ALA A 92 14.48 -3.26 -10.84
N ALA A 93 13.56 -2.63 -10.12
CA ALA A 93 13.61 -1.21 -9.77
C ALA A 93 14.90 -0.85 -8.99
N ALA A 94 15.31 -1.72 -8.05
CA ALA A 94 16.57 -1.51 -7.32
C ALA A 94 17.80 -1.55 -8.25
N ARG A 95 17.84 -2.49 -9.20
CA ARG A 95 18.93 -2.57 -10.19
C ARG A 95 18.96 -1.37 -11.15
N GLU A 96 17.80 -0.78 -11.43
CA GLU A 96 17.66 0.44 -12.25
C GLU A 96 18.05 1.72 -11.48
N GLY A 97 18.42 1.62 -10.19
CA GLY A 97 18.69 2.79 -9.35
C GLY A 97 17.43 3.58 -8.96
N ARG A 98 16.27 2.96 -9.06
CA ARG A 98 14.96 3.56 -8.76
C ARG A 98 14.15 2.66 -7.82
N PRO A 99 14.61 2.42 -6.57
CA PRO A 99 13.96 1.49 -5.66
C PRO A 99 12.50 1.83 -5.41
N VAL A 100 11.69 0.78 -5.22
CA VAL A 100 10.32 0.91 -4.71
C VAL A 100 10.40 1.31 -3.24
N LYS A 101 9.62 2.31 -2.84
CA LYS A 101 9.65 2.91 -1.49
C LYS A 101 8.30 2.88 -0.80
N ILE A 102 7.21 2.97 -1.57
CA ILE A 102 5.83 3.02 -1.06
C ILE A 102 4.99 1.96 -1.77
N LEU A 103 4.21 1.22 -1.01
CA LEU A 103 3.06 0.45 -1.50
C LEU A 103 1.79 1.23 -1.19
N TYR A 104 0.93 1.47 -2.17
CA TYR A 104 -0.32 2.17 -1.94
C TYR A 104 -1.54 1.30 -2.17
N HIS A 105 -2.63 1.62 -1.47
CA HIS A 105 -3.97 1.16 -1.80
C HIS A 105 -5.01 2.24 -1.49
N SER A 106 -6.22 2.06 -1.98
CA SER A 106 -7.32 2.97 -1.73
C SER A 106 -8.42 2.33 -0.91
N HIS A 107 -9.15 3.15 -0.17
CA HIS A 107 -10.39 2.77 0.51
C HIS A 107 -11.59 3.40 -0.17
N LEU A 108 -12.71 2.65 -0.25
CA LEU A 108 -13.97 3.09 -0.79
C LEU A 108 -14.91 3.44 0.37
N ASP A 109 -15.36 4.71 0.39
CA ASP A 109 -16.30 5.25 1.39
C ASP A 109 -15.86 5.04 2.86
N ALA A 110 -14.56 4.89 3.06
CA ALA A 110 -13.88 4.77 4.34
C ALA A 110 -12.70 5.74 4.43
N GLY A 111 -12.24 6.05 5.64
CA GLY A 111 -11.11 6.97 5.85
C GLY A 111 -9.77 6.39 5.43
N ALA A 112 -8.74 7.25 5.37
CA ALA A 112 -7.36 6.85 5.09
C ALA A 112 -6.67 6.31 6.35
N TYR A 113 -7.16 5.23 6.92
CA TYR A 113 -6.55 4.51 8.03
C TYR A 113 -5.91 3.21 7.54
N PHE A 114 -4.98 2.69 8.28
CA PHE A 114 -4.41 1.36 8.01
C PHE A 114 -5.24 0.34 8.78
N SER A 115 -6.04 -0.47 8.08
CA SER A 115 -6.99 -1.36 8.73
C SER A 115 -6.27 -2.44 9.54
N PRO A 116 -6.91 -3.06 10.55
CA PRO A 116 -6.34 -4.21 11.24
C PRO A 116 -5.93 -5.34 10.29
N THR A 117 -6.71 -5.57 9.25
CA THR A 117 -6.39 -6.56 8.20
C THR A 117 -5.14 -6.17 7.42
N ASP A 118 -5.03 -4.91 6.97
CA ASP A 118 -3.84 -4.41 6.27
C ASP A 118 -2.60 -4.52 7.17
N ALA A 119 -2.72 -4.12 8.43
CA ALA A 119 -1.63 -4.17 9.39
C ALA A 119 -1.14 -5.61 9.62
N ALA A 120 -2.05 -6.56 9.77
CA ALA A 120 -1.70 -7.97 9.93
C ALA A 120 -1.00 -8.51 8.69
N VAL A 121 -1.58 -8.34 7.50
CA VAL A 121 -1.02 -8.83 6.23
C VAL A 121 0.32 -8.16 5.94
N MET A 122 0.41 -6.84 6.03
CA MET A 122 1.63 -6.08 5.68
C MET A 122 2.75 -6.25 6.70
N SER A 123 2.47 -6.72 7.91
CA SER A 123 3.49 -7.10 8.90
C SER A 123 3.91 -8.58 8.85
N MET A 124 3.42 -9.35 7.88
CA MET A 124 3.59 -10.82 7.82
C MET A 124 2.97 -11.52 9.04
N GLY A 125 1.86 -11.01 9.53
CA GLY A 125 1.05 -11.60 10.58
C GLY A 125 -0.11 -12.41 10.03
N GLU A 126 -1.11 -12.62 10.87
CA GLU A 126 -2.31 -13.40 10.54
C GLU A 126 -3.51 -12.46 10.48
N PRO A 127 -4.11 -12.27 9.29
CA PRO A 127 -5.37 -11.52 9.15
C PRO A 127 -6.53 -12.29 9.80
N PRO A 128 -7.68 -11.63 10.03
CA PRO A 128 -8.84 -12.31 10.62
C PRO A 128 -9.34 -13.42 9.68
N ALA A 129 -9.66 -14.56 10.25
CA ALA A 129 -10.21 -15.71 9.51
C ALA A 129 -11.67 -15.48 9.06
N GLN A 130 -12.36 -14.53 9.68
CA GLN A 130 -13.74 -14.12 9.40
C GLN A 130 -13.94 -12.66 9.75
N GLU A 131 -15.04 -12.08 9.28
CA GLU A 131 -15.37 -10.68 9.58
C GLU A 131 -15.40 -10.42 11.10
N GLY A 132 -14.70 -9.37 11.53
CA GLY A 132 -14.57 -9.01 12.95
C GLY A 132 -13.70 -9.95 13.79
N GLY A 133 -13.01 -10.90 13.18
CA GLY A 133 -12.11 -11.82 13.86
C GLY A 133 -10.84 -11.14 14.40
N ALA A 134 -10.14 -11.87 15.28
CA ALA A 134 -8.85 -11.41 15.83
C ALA A 134 -7.75 -11.43 14.76
N ILE A 135 -6.78 -10.53 14.90
CA ILE A 135 -5.56 -10.49 14.08
C ILE A 135 -4.35 -10.81 14.95
N THR A 136 -3.27 -11.25 14.30
CA THR A 136 -1.95 -11.34 14.93
C THR A 136 -0.95 -10.51 14.12
N MET A 137 -0.30 -9.55 14.78
CA MET A 137 0.75 -8.75 14.15
C MET A 137 2.00 -9.60 13.94
N GLY A 138 2.60 -9.48 12.76
CA GLY A 138 3.82 -10.17 12.41
C GLY A 138 5.10 -9.44 12.87
N PRO A 139 6.26 -9.90 12.40
CA PRO A 139 7.56 -9.31 12.75
C PRO A 139 7.85 -7.99 12.02
N GLY A 140 7.11 -7.66 10.99
CA GLY A 140 7.28 -6.45 10.17
C GLY A 140 7.09 -6.71 8.68
N PRO A 141 7.16 -5.66 7.85
CA PRO A 141 6.97 -5.76 6.41
C PRO A 141 7.95 -6.73 5.72
N ALA A 142 7.46 -7.44 4.70
CA ALA A 142 8.27 -8.37 3.88
C ALA A 142 9.29 -7.62 3.01
N TRP A 143 8.96 -6.39 2.61
CA TRP A 143 9.81 -5.49 1.84
C TRP A 143 10.07 -4.20 2.62
N PRO A 144 11.19 -3.49 2.38
CA PRO A 144 11.49 -2.22 3.05
C PRO A 144 10.60 -1.10 2.50
N LEU A 145 9.35 -1.05 2.90
CA LEU A 145 8.33 -0.15 2.35
C LEU A 145 7.67 0.70 3.43
N VAL A 146 7.19 1.85 3.00
CA VAL A 146 6.16 2.66 3.66
C VAL A 146 4.84 2.43 2.94
N PHE A 147 3.72 2.61 3.61
CA PHE A 147 2.40 2.32 3.06
C PHE A 147 1.59 3.61 2.93
N LEU A 148 0.94 3.80 1.78
CA LEU A 148 0.08 4.95 1.50
C LEU A 148 -1.36 4.46 1.37
N VAL A 149 -2.26 5.07 2.11
CA VAL A 149 -3.71 4.86 1.96
C VAL A 149 -4.34 6.13 1.40
N THR A 150 -5.16 5.97 0.36
CA THR A 150 -5.94 7.02 -0.27
C THR A 150 -7.43 6.76 -0.03
N SER A 151 -8.11 7.66 0.65
CA SER A 151 -9.56 7.59 0.87
C SER A 151 -10.30 8.21 -0.31
N VAL A 152 -11.28 7.48 -0.85
CA VAL A 152 -12.23 7.97 -1.84
C VAL A 152 -13.63 7.87 -1.26
N ARG A 153 -14.34 9.01 -1.12
CA ARG A 153 -15.73 9.05 -0.66
C ARG A 153 -16.62 9.70 -1.71
N ALA A 154 -17.72 9.06 -2.00
CA ALA A 154 -18.68 9.54 -3.00
C ALA A 154 -18.01 9.94 -4.34
N GLY A 155 -16.97 9.18 -4.74
CA GLY A 155 -16.23 9.43 -5.98
C GLY A 155 -15.25 10.60 -5.93
N VAL A 156 -14.91 11.11 -4.74
CA VAL A 156 -13.97 12.22 -4.55
C VAL A 156 -12.82 11.79 -3.65
N ILE A 157 -11.58 12.15 -4.02
CA ILE A 157 -10.42 11.98 -3.14
C ILE A 157 -10.60 12.85 -1.89
N GLU A 158 -10.57 12.23 -0.73
CA GLU A 158 -10.79 12.90 0.55
C GLU A 158 -9.48 13.14 1.31
N GLU A 159 -8.64 12.11 1.39
CA GLU A 159 -7.44 12.14 2.23
C GLU A 159 -6.38 11.17 1.72
N HIS A 160 -5.13 11.49 1.97
CA HIS A 160 -3.98 10.60 1.85
C HIS A 160 -3.24 10.53 3.18
N ARG A 161 -2.78 9.34 3.58
CA ARG A 161 -1.98 9.15 4.77
C ARG A 161 -0.92 8.09 4.58
N LEU A 162 0.28 8.34 5.10
CA LEU A 162 1.38 7.37 5.14
C LEU A 162 1.35 6.60 6.46
N PHE A 163 1.84 5.36 6.40
CA PHE A 163 1.99 4.48 7.56
C PHE A 163 3.40 3.87 7.54
N VAL A 164 4.11 4.09 8.64
CA VAL A 164 5.50 3.68 8.84
C VAL A 164 5.54 2.58 9.91
N TRP A 165 6.30 1.52 9.65
CA TRP A 165 6.48 0.45 10.64
C TRP A 165 7.36 0.90 11.80
N ASP A 166 6.83 0.86 13.00
CA ASP A 166 7.58 1.01 14.25
C ASP A 166 7.90 -0.38 14.81
N ALA A 167 9.16 -0.79 14.70
CA ALA A 167 9.61 -2.10 15.14
C ALA A 167 9.55 -2.28 16.67
N ALA A 168 9.73 -1.20 17.43
CA ALA A 168 9.67 -1.24 18.89
C ALA A 168 8.23 -1.42 19.38
N ALA A 169 7.29 -0.69 18.79
CA ALA A 169 5.87 -0.79 19.09
C ALA A 169 5.20 -1.98 18.37
N ARG A 170 5.85 -2.58 17.37
CA ARG A 170 5.29 -3.59 16.46
C ARG A 170 3.94 -3.15 15.88
N SER A 171 3.91 -1.94 15.37
CA SER A 171 2.71 -1.32 14.82
C SER A 171 3.06 -0.33 13.71
N PHE A 172 2.05 0.06 12.95
CA PHE A 172 2.19 1.09 11.93
C PHE A 172 1.79 2.45 12.52
N VAL A 173 2.63 3.46 12.30
CA VAL A 173 2.42 4.84 12.77
C VAL A 173 2.05 5.72 11.59
N ALA A 174 0.99 6.51 11.75
CA ALA A 174 0.50 7.40 10.71
C ALA A 174 1.35 8.67 10.59
N GLU A 175 1.62 9.08 9.35
CA GLU A 175 2.25 10.34 8.98
C GLU A 175 1.43 11.07 7.91
N ALA A 176 1.52 12.40 7.88
CA ALA A 176 1.00 13.17 6.77
C ALA A 176 1.88 12.99 5.52
N ILE A 177 1.27 13.08 4.34
CA ILE A 177 2.05 13.12 3.10
C ILE A 177 2.68 14.50 2.90
N THR A 178 3.83 14.53 2.26
CA THR A 178 4.47 15.76 1.78
C THR A 178 4.51 15.72 0.26
N VAL A 179 3.79 16.66 -0.38
CA VAL A 179 3.73 16.77 -1.84
C VAL A 179 4.69 17.86 -2.28
N VAL A 180 5.48 17.57 -3.30
CA VAL A 180 6.43 18.52 -3.90
C VAL A 180 6.15 18.67 -5.39
N GLU A 181 6.46 19.85 -5.90
CA GLU A 181 6.48 20.05 -7.35
C GLU A 181 7.64 19.29 -7.99
N GLU A 182 7.67 19.18 -9.32
CA GLU A 182 8.64 18.39 -10.11
C GLU A 182 10.12 18.78 -9.83
#